data_3b9285811e646ac9fe92649cc3aeda4e
#
_entry.id   3b9285811e646ac9fe92649cc3aeda4e
#
_cell.length_a   1.000
_cell.length_b   1.000
_cell.length_c   1.000
_cell.angle_alpha   90.00
_cell.angle_beta   90.00
_cell.angle_gamma   90.00
#
_symmetry.space_group_name_H-M   'P 1'
#
loop_
_entity.id
_entity.type
_entity.pdbx_description
1 polymer ?
#
loop_
_entity_poly.entity_id
_entity_poly.type
_entity_poly.pdbx_seq_one_letter_code
_entity_poly.pdbx_strand_id
1 'polypeptide(L)'
;MPLFFYRKPALVVYVTCGDPDIATTRAIVLSAIEAGADVVELGVPFSDPVADGPVIQRASERALKQGTSLSQVLTLAADVRQQAQSTGLVVFSYLNPILRMGIEKFCKVARHAGVDGVLVTDLPVEEADEYLRAMHAHDLAPIFLAAPTSPDERLRRIAQASRGFVYAVSRTGVTGARQKLAGDAEQLVRRLRRVTKLPVAVGFGISNAEQFAEVGTFADAAVVGSAIVETIERNRGREAEAVGEFVAKLTATSCQPSV
;
A
#
# COMPACT_ATOMS: atom_id res chain seq x y z
N MET A 1 10.16 -0.76 13.00
CA MET A 1 9.66 0.55 13.44
C MET A 1 8.16 0.55 13.22
N PRO A 2 7.29 0.97 14.14
CA PRO A 2 5.87 0.98 13.87
C PRO A 2 5.57 1.95 12.73
N LEU A 3 4.70 1.54 11.80
CA LEU A 3 4.19 2.38 10.71
C LEU A 3 3.31 3.48 11.31
N PHE A 4 3.90 4.60 11.70
CA PHE A 4 3.16 5.73 12.24
C PHE A 4 2.77 6.69 11.12
N PHE A 5 1.52 7.10 11.15
CA PHE A 5 1.05 8.21 10.34
C PHE A 5 1.28 9.51 11.12
N TYR A 6 2.15 10.38 10.61
CA TYR A 6 2.54 11.63 11.28
C TYR A 6 1.59 12.80 10.97
N ARG A 7 0.68 12.62 10.02
CA ARG A 7 -0.35 13.61 9.63
C ARG A 7 -1.68 12.91 9.34
N LYS A 8 -2.74 13.68 9.18
CA LYS A 8 -4.07 13.17 8.84
C LYS A 8 -4.70 13.97 7.69
N PRO A 9 -5.06 13.34 6.58
CA PRO A 9 -4.72 11.94 6.28
C PRO A 9 -3.22 11.79 5.96
N ALA A 10 -2.64 10.68 6.38
CA ALA A 10 -1.35 10.25 5.87
C ALA A 10 -1.51 9.76 4.42
N LEU A 11 -0.46 9.90 3.61
CA LEU A 11 -0.47 9.44 2.23
C LEU A 11 0.31 8.12 2.10
N VAL A 12 -0.38 7.08 1.68
CA VAL A 12 0.21 5.80 1.27
C VAL A 12 0.23 5.74 -0.26
N VAL A 13 1.42 5.60 -0.83
CA VAL A 13 1.62 5.53 -2.28
C VAL A 13 1.95 4.11 -2.69
N TYR A 14 1.18 3.53 -3.61
CA TYR A 14 1.49 2.24 -4.21
C TYR A 14 2.22 2.41 -5.55
N VAL A 15 3.26 1.62 -5.77
CA VAL A 15 3.96 1.50 -7.05
C VAL A 15 4.15 0.04 -7.43
N THR A 16 3.99 -0.31 -8.72
CA THR A 16 4.39 -1.62 -9.23
C THR A 16 5.89 -1.61 -9.48
N CYS A 17 6.65 -2.39 -8.71
CA CYS A 17 8.10 -2.44 -8.85
C CYS A 17 8.51 -3.08 -10.17
N GLY A 18 9.44 -2.43 -10.88
CA GLY A 18 9.91 -2.87 -12.20
C GLY A 18 9.10 -2.30 -13.37
N ASP A 19 8.17 -1.41 -13.13
CA ASP A 19 7.47 -0.69 -14.20
C ASP A 19 7.94 0.78 -14.26
N PRO A 20 8.66 1.22 -15.28
CA PRO A 20 9.13 0.47 -16.46
C PRO A 20 10.35 -0.46 -16.19
N ASP A 21 11.12 -0.19 -15.16
CA ASP A 21 12.28 -0.96 -14.69
C ASP A 21 12.59 -0.63 -13.22
N ILE A 22 13.51 -1.39 -12.58
CA ILE A 22 13.85 -1.23 -11.16
C ILE A 22 14.54 0.10 -10.87
N ALA A 23 15.42 0.58 -11.77
CA ALA A 23 16.15 1.84 -11.53
C ALA A 23 15.19 3.03 -11.59
N THR A 24 14.28 3.05 -12.57
CA THR A 24 13.22 4.06 -12.69
C THR A 24 12.25 3.95 -11.50
N THR A 25 11.86 2.75 -11.07
CA THR A 25 11.02 2.57 -9.87
C THR A 25 11.68 3.19 -8.64
N ARG A 26 13.00 3.01 -8.45
CA ARG A 26 13.74 3.63 -7.35
C ARG A 26 13.62 5.15 -7.38
N ALA A 27 13.82 5.77 -8.54
CA ALA A 27 13.68 7.22 -8.71
C ALA A 27 12.25 7.70 -8.41
N ILE A 28 11.23 6.97 -8.87
CA ILE A 28 9.81 7.23 -8.60
C ILE A 28 9.54 7.21 -7.09
N VAL A 29 9.98 6.16 -6.40
CA VAL A 29 9.78 6.00 -4.96
C VAL A 29 10.40 7.15 -4.17
N LEU A 30 11.65 7.51 -4.48
CA LEU A 30 12.34 8.61 -3.82
C LEU A 30 11.65 9.95 -4.08
N SER A 31 11.24 10.22 -5.31
CA SER A 31 10.50 11.43 -5.66
C SER A 31 9.13 11.51 -4.94
N ALA A 32 8.41 10.38 -4.82
CA ALA A 32 7.17 10.33 -4.06
C ALA A 32 7.38 10.64 -2.57
N ILE A 33 8.49 10.12 -1.98
CA ILE A 33 8.86 10.37 -0.58
C ILE A 33 9.21 11.85 -0.37
N GLU A 34 10.03 12.43 -1.23
CA GLU A 34 10.39 13.86 -1.18
C GLU A 34 9.15 14.75 -1.30
N ALA A 35 8.19 14.36 -2.14
CA ALA A 35 6.93 15.07 -2.32
C ALA A 35 5.93 14.86 -1.17
N GLY A 36 6.24 14.01 -0.20
CA GLY A 36 5.49 13.85 1.03
C GLY A 36 4.66 12.57 1.14
N ALA A 37 5.05 11.45 0.52
CA ALA A 37 4.50 10.15 0.87
C ALA A 37 4.96 9.71 2.26
N ASP A 38 4.03 9.34 3.13
CA ASP A 38 4.32 8.87 4.49
C ASP A 38 4.69 7.37 4.50
N VAL A 39 4.06 6.62 3.61
CA VAL A 39 4.30 5.18 3.41
C VAL A 39 4.34 4.87 1.92
N VAL A 40 5.24 3.98 1.52
CA VAL A 40 5.28 3.46 0.15
C VAL A 40 5.04 1.96 0.15
N GLU A 41 4.05 1.53 -0.64
CA GLU A 41 3.76 0.12 -0.93
C GLU A 41 4.53 -0.30 -2.18
N LEU A 42 5.48 -1.19 -1.99
CA LEU A 42 6.31 -1.79 -3.05
C LEU A 42 5.61 -3.01 -3.60
N GLY A 43 4.87 -2.83 -4.70
CA GLY A 43 4.09 -3.88 -5.36
C GLY A 43 4.99 -4.89 -6.06
N VAL A 44 4.92 -6.14 -5.65
CA VAL A 44 5.60 -7.26 -6.28
C VAL A 44 4.79 -7.68 -7.52
N PRO A 45 5.33 -7.60 -8.74
CA PRO A 45 4.58 -8.01 -9.91
C PRO A 45 4.30 -9.52 -9.90
N PHE A 46 3.08 -9.89 -10.28
CA PHE A 46 2.61 -11.27 -10.27
C PHE A 46 1.86 -11.60 -11.55
N SER A 47 1.96 -12.84 -12.02
CA SER A 47 1.36 -13.29 -13.30
C SER A 47 -0.16 -13.43 -13.24
N ASP A 48 -0.70 -13.71 -12.05
CA ASP A 48 -2.12 -14.03 -11.87
C ASP A 48 -2.79 -13.06 -10.87
N PRO A 49 -2.81 -11.74 -11.15
CA PRO A 49 -3.13 -10.69 -10.20
C PRO A 49 -4.65 -10.50 -10.05
N VAL A 50 -5.34 -11.50 -9.51
CA VAL A 50 -6.82 -11.59 -9.40
C VAL A 50 -7.45 -10.49 -8.54
N ALA A 51 -6.68 -9.88 -7.64
CA ALA A 51 -7.15 -8.80 -6.78
C ALA A 51 -6.94 -7.40 -7.40
N ASP A 52 -6.15 -7.30 -8.49
CA ASP A 52 -5.74 -6.04 -9.06
C ASP A 52 -6.66 -5.57 -10.19
N GLY A 53 -6.83 -4.26 -10.29
CA GLY A 53 -7.50 -3.62 -11.41
C GLY A 53 -6.64 -3.59 -12.69
N PRO A 54 -7.25 -3.29 -13.85
CA PRO A 54 -6.56 -3.41 -15.16
C PRO A 54 -5.32 -2.51 -15.29
N VAL A 55 -5.26 -1.38 -14.59
CA VAL A 55 -4.10 -0.48 -14.59
C VAL A 55 -2.89 -1.17 -13.93
N ILE A 56 -3.09 -1.75 -12.75
CA ILE A 56 -2.04 -2.45 -12.01
C ILE A 56 -1.65 -3.75 -12.72
N GLN A 57 -2.61 -4.47 -13.31
CA GLN A 57 -2.34 -5.67 -14.11
C GLN A 57 -1.39 -5.36 -15.27
N ARG A 58 -1.66 -4.31 -16.06
CA ARG A 58 -0.76 -3.90 -17.16
C ARG A 58 0.65 -3.52 -16.67
N ALA A 59 0.75 -2.85 -15.52
CA ALA A 59 2.04 -2.51 -14.91
C ALA A 59 2.79 -3.77 -14.49
N SER A 60 2.12 -4.74 -13.86
CA SER A 60 2.69 -6.04 -13.49
C SER A 60 3.18 -6.82 -14.73
N GLU A 61 2.41 -6.84 -15.83
CA GLU A 61 2.85 -7.45 -17.08
C GLU A 61 4.13 -6.80 -17.64
N ARG A 62 4.25 -5.47 -17.59
CA ARG A 62 5.46 -4.76 -18.05
C ARG A 62 6.65 -5.10 -17.14
N ALA A 63 6.47 -5.09 -15.85
CA ALA A 63 7.51 -5.43 -14.86
C ALA A 63 7.99 -6.88 -15.00
N LEU A 64 7.07 -7.82 -15.20
CA LEU A 64 7.42 -9.24 -15.42
C LEU A 64 8.22 -9.45 -16.70
N LYS A 65 7.90 -8.71 -17.78
CA LYS A 65 8.69 -8.74 -19.03
C LYS A 65 10.13 -8.27 -18.83
N GLN A 66 10.39 -7.41 -17.84
CA GLN A 66 11.74 -6.99 -17.44
C GLN A 66 12.42 -7.99 -16.47
N GLY A 67 11.73 -9.09 -16.12
CA GLY A 67 12.27 -10.11 -15.22
C GLY A 67 12.21 -9.71 -13.73
N THR A 68 11.39 -8.72 -13.37
CA THR A 68 11.29 -8.26 -11.98
C THR A 68 10.76 -9.38 -11.08
N SER A 69 11.44 -9.59 -9.96
CA SER A 69 11.16 -10.64 -8.98
C SER A 69 11.05 -10.07 -7.56
N LEU A 70 10.49 -10.85 -6.63
CA LEU A 70 10.43 -10.50 -5.21
C LEU A 70 11.81 -10.16 -4.63
N SER A 71 12.86 -10.89 -5.04
CA SER A 71 14.24 -10.61 -4.57
C SER A 71 14.73 -9.23 -5.00
N GLN A 72 14.43 -8.80 -6.23
CA GLN A 72 14.79 -7.45 -6.71
C GLN A 72 13.97 -6.37 -6.01
N VAL A 73 12.71 -6.62 -5.68
CA VAL A 73 11.89 -5.70 -4.88
C VAL A 73 12.46 -5.53 -3.46
N LEU A 74 12.95 -6.61 -2.84
CA LEU A 74 13.62 -6.52 -1.53
C LEU A 74 14.97 -5.79 -1.62
N THR A 75 15.73 -5.96 -2.69
CA THR A 75 16.95 -5.16 -2.94
C THR A 75 16.60 -3.68 -3.11
N LEU A 76 15.59 -3.36 -3.89
CA LEU A 76 15.09 -1.99 -4.05
C LEU A 76 14.68 -1.38 -2.69
N ALA A 77 13.98 -2.14 -1.83
CA ALA A 77 13.62 -1.68 -0.50
C ALA A 77 14.85 -1.30 0.34
N ALA A 78 15.92 -2.10 0.28
CA ALA A 78 17.18 -1.81 0.97
C ALA A 78 17.83 -0.52 0.45
N ASP A 79 17.87 -0.31 -0.86
CA ASP A 79 18.41 0.89 -1.48
C ASP A 79 17.62 2.15 -1.11
N VAL A 80 16.28 2.05 -1.10
CA VAL A 80 15.41 3.15 -0.68
C VAL A 80 15.60 3.46 0.80
N ARG A 81 15.69 2.44 1.67
CA ARG A 81 15.89 2.61 3.11
C ARG A 81 17.16 3.38 3.46
N GLN A 82 18.23 3.22 2.69
CA GLN A 82 19.46 3.98 2.90
C GLN A 82 19.28 5.49 2.79
N GLN A 83 18.32 5.94 1.97
CA GLN A 83 18.07 7.36 1.71
C GLN A 83 16.82 7.90 2.43
N ALA A 84 15.87 7.04 2.74
CA ALA A 84 14.58 7.38 3.37
C ALA A 84 14.38 6.59 4.67
N GLN A 85 15.03 7.03 5.75
CA GLN A 85 15.06 6.29 7.02
C GLN A 85 13.73 6.33 7.78
N SER A 86 12.93 7.37 7.63
CA SER A 86 11.69 7.60 8.38
C SER A 86 10.41 7.18 7.65
N THR A 87 10.44 7.02 6.32
CA THR A 87 9.27 6.63 5.52
C THR A 87 8.92 5.17 5.75
N GLY A 88 7.64 4.85 5.93
CA GLY A 88 7.18 3.46 6.02
C GLY A 88 7.35 2.73 4.69
N LEU A 89 7.97 1.56 4.71
CA LEU A 89 8.10 0.68 3.54
C LEU A 89 7.29 -0.59 3.74
N VAL A 90 6.32 -0.82 2.87
CA VAL A 90 5.44 -1.99 2.88
C VAL A 90 5.67 -2.80 1.61
N VAL A 91 5.91 -4.09 1.74
CA VAL A 91 5.85 -5.00 0.60
C VAL A 91 4.39 -5.38 0.37
N PHE A 92 3.90 -5.10 -0.83
CA PHE A 92 2.56 -5.48 -1.28
C PHE A 92 2.68 -6.66 -2.26
N SER A 93 2.16 -7.82 -1.91
CA SER A 93 2.40 -9.05 -2.67
C SER A 93 1.17 -9.97 -2.68
N TYR A 94 1.25 -10.97 -3.54
CA TYR A 94 0.48 -12.20 -3.45
C TYR A 94 1.25 -13.23 -2.63
N LEU A 95 0.57 -14.27 -2.14
CA LEU A 95 1.17 -15.28 -1.27
C LEU A 95 2.19 -16.15 -2.00
N ASN A 96 1.91 -16.52 -3.24
CA ASN A 96 2.75 -17.47 -4.00
C ASN A 96 4.21 -17.03 -4.18
N PRO A 97 4.56 -15.77 -4.52
CA PRO A 97 5.96 -15.29 -4.53
C PRO A 97 6.66 -15.48 -3.17
N ILE A 98 5.95 -15.28 -2.06
CA ILE A 98 6.48 -15.45 -0.70
C ILE A 98 6.71 -16.93 -0.39
N LEU A 99 5.74 -17.81 -0.71
CA LEU A 99 5.88 -19.25 -0.52
C LEU A 99 7.05 -19.83 -1.32
N ARG A 100 7.26 -19.37 -2.56
CA ARG A 100 8.41 -19.79 -3.38
C ARG A 100 9.75 -19.40 -2.79
N MET A 101 9.85 -18.29 -2.09
CA MET A 101 11.05 -17.89 -1.35
C MET A 101 11.18 -18.66 -0.02
N GLY A 102 10.06 -19.09 0.57
CA GLY A 102 9.90 -19.59 1.93
C GLY A 102 9.59 -18.45 2.90
N ILE A 103 8.51 -18.59 3.69
CA ILE A 103 7.98 -17.53 4.57
C ILE A 103 9.05 -17.01 5.52
N GLU A 104 9.75 -17.91 6.22
CA GLU A 104 10.81 -17.55 7.19
C GLU A 104 11.97 -16.80 6.53
N LYS A 105 12.44 -17.30 5.38
CA LYS A 105 13.51 -16.66 4.61
C LYS A 105 13.07 -15.28 4.11
N PHE A 106 11.83 -15.17 3.62
CA PHE A 106 11.26 -13.91 3.18
C PHE A 106 11.24 -12.88 4.31
N CYS A 107 10.69 -13.24 5.47
CA CYS A 107 10.61 -12.33 6.62
C CYS A 107 11.99 -11.86 7.07
N LYS A 108 12.98 -12.76 7.15
CA LYS A 108 14.35 -12.41 7.49
C LYS A 108 14.97 -11.43 6.49
N VAL A 109 14.83 -11.68 5.19
CA VAL A 109 15.38 -10.81 4.13
C VAL A 109 14.65 -9.48 4.09
N ALA A 110 13.32 -9.47 4.19
CA ALA A 110 12.50 -8.25 4.21
C ALA A 110 12.89 -7.34 5.38
N ARG A 111 13.04 -7.90 6.59
CA ARG A 111 13.49 -7.15 7.76
C ARG A 111 14.88 -6.55 7.56
N HIS A 112 15.79 -7.32 7.00
CA HIS A 112 17.15 -6.86 6.70
C HIS A 112 17.20 -5.75 5.65
N ALA A 113 16.28 -5.81 4.68
CA ALA A 113 16.06 -4.79 3.67
C ALA A 113 15.40 -3.50 4.21
N GLY A 114 15.06 -3.45 5.50
CA GLY A 114 14.41 -2.29 6.10
C GLY A 114 12.92 -2.15 5.79
N VAL A 115 12.25 -3.25 5.39
CA VAL A 115 10.79 -3.31 5.27
C VAL A 115 10.18 -3.24 6.66
N ASP A 116 9.13 -2.44 6.82
CA ASP A 116 8.39 -2.27 8.08
C ASP A 116 7.17 -3.18 8.16
N GLY A 117 6.51 -3.42 7.02
CA GLY A 117 5.29 -4.21 6.97
C GLY A 117 5.09 -4.95 5.67
N VAL A 118 4.16 -5.89 5.68
CA VAL A 118 3.82 -6.68 4.51
C VAL A 118 2.29 -6.84 4.41
N LEU A 119 1.76 -6.60 3.21
CA LEU A 119 0.39 -6.86 2.85
C LEU A 119 0.35 -7.97 1.80
N VAL A 120 -0.38 -9.05 2.10
CA VAL A 120 -0.61 -10.16 1.17
C VAL A 120 -2.08 -10.19 0.79
N THR A 121 -2.36 -9.95 -0.50
CA THR A 121 -3.72 -9.68 -0.98
C THR A 121 -4.65 -10.89 -0.95
N ASP A 122 -4.10 -12.08 -1.15
CA ASP A 122 -4.80 -13.36 -1.28
C ASP A 122 -4.62 -14.31 -0.08
N LEU A 123 -4.06 -13.80 1.04
CA LEU A 123 -3.97 -14.57 2.29
C LEU A 123 -5.10 -14.17 3.25
N PRO A 124 -6.12 -15.02 3.42
CA PRO A 124 -7.17 -14.77 4.39
C PRO A 124 -6.61 -14.90 5.83
N VAL A 125 -7.12 -14.07 6.72
CA VAL A 125 -6.67 -14.04 8.13
C VAL A 125 -6.87 -15.40 8.83
N GLU A 126 -7.82 -16.19 8.35
CA GLU A 126 -8.15 -17.53 8.85
C GLU A 126 -7.05 -18.56 8.60
N GLU A 127 -6.19 -18.35 7.60
CA GLU A 127 -5.13 -19.26 7.17
C GLU A 127 -3.72 -18.69 7.43
N ALA A 128 -3.63 -17.57 8.18
CA ALA A 128 -2.41 -16.80 8.29
C ALA A 128 -1.49 -17.21 9.46
N ASP A 129 -1.76 -18.28 10.21
CA ASP A 129 -1.06 -18.60 11.46
C ASP A 129 0.46 -18.76 11.29
N GLU A 130 0.92 -19.47 10.26
CA GLU A 130 2.34 -19.66 9.98
C GLU A 130 2.99 -18.32 9.58
N TYR A 131 2.34 -17.59 8.68
CA TYR A 131 2.78 -16.27 8.25
C TYR A 131 2.88 -15.29 9.41
N LEU A 132 1.88 -15.24 10.29
CA LEU A 132 1.87 -14.36 11.47
C LEU A 132 3.01 -14.67 12.43
N ARG A 133 3.28 -15.97 12.70
CA ARG A 133 4.41 -16.38 13.54
C ARG A 133 5.74 -15.88 12.99
N ALA A 134 5.99 -16.06 11.69
CA ALA A 134 7.21 -15.59 11.04
C ALA A 134 7.31 -14.06 11.03
N MET A 135 6.24 -13.35 10.70
CA MET A 135 6.19 -11.88 10.73
C MET A 135 6.54 -11.32 12.12
N HIS A 136 5.96 -11.93 13.18
CA HIS A 136 6.23 -11.51 14.56
C HIS A 136 7.65 -11.82 15.00
N ALA A 137 8.20 -13.00 14.62
CA ALA A 137 9.59 -13.39 14.95
C ALA A 137 10.62 -12.43 14.33
N HIS A 138 10.29 -11.79 13.21
CA HIS A 138 11.16 -10.84 12.51
C HIS A 138 10.78 -9.38 12.70
N ASP A 139 9.87 -9.06 13.63
CA ASP A 139 9.40 -7.68 13.91
C ASP A 139 8.91 -6.95 12.65
N LEU A 140 8.16 -7.64 11.80
CA LEU A 140 7.46 -7.09 10.65
C LEU A 140 5.98 -6.90 10.99
N ALA A 141 5.37 -5.85 10.45
CA ALA A 141 3.95 -5.57 10.62
C ALA A 141 3.11 -6.30 9.55
N PRO A 142 2.31 -7.34 9.92
CA PRO A 142 1.32 -7.89 9.02
C PRO A 142 0.16 -6.90 8.85
N ILE A 143 -0.19 -6.60 7.60
CA ILE A 143 -1.29 -5.69 7.25
C ILE A 143 -2.36 -6.52 6.53
N PHE A 144 -3.60 -6.49 7.03
CA PHE A 144 -4.71 -7.22 6.45
C PHE A 144 -5.77 -6.30 5.85
N LEU A 145 -6.43 -6.84 4.82
CA LEU A 145 -7.51 -6.18 4.09
C LEU A 145 -8.85 -6.41 4.80
N ALA A 146 -9.59 -5.33 5.04
CA ALA A 146 -10.97 -5.37 5.47
C ALA A 146 -11.88 -4.83 4.36
N ALA A 147 -12.96 -5.52 4.07
CA ALA A 147 -13.94 -5.15 3.05
C ALA A 147 -15.30 -4.80 3.66
N PRO A 148 -16.16 -3.98 3.01
CA PRO A 148 -17.51 -3.69 3.49
C PRO A 148 -18.37 -4.95 3.74
N THR A 149 -18.10 -6.02 2.99
CA THR A 149 -18.76 -7.31 3.12
C THR A 149 -18.21 -8.19 4.24
N SER A 150 -17.12 -7.79 4.91
CA SER A 150 -16.56 -8.55 6.05
C SER A 150 -17.52 -8.51 7.24
N PRO A 151 -17.93 -9.67 7.79
CA PRO A 151 -18.70 -9.72 9.04
C PRO A 151 -17.92 -9.12 10.22
N ASP A 152 -18.59 -8.66 11.25
CA ASP A 152 -17.95 -8.02 12.41
C ASP A 152 -16.99 -8.95 13.15
N GLU A 153 -17.27 -10.25 13.18
CA GLU A 153 -16.35 -11.24 13.73
C GLU A 153 -15.03 -11.29 12.95
N ARG A 154 -15.11 -11.29 11.61
CA ARG A 154 -13.93 -11.26 10.75
C ARG A 154 -13.16 -9.93 10.89
N LEU A 155 -13.86 -8.80 11.04
CA LEU A 155 -13.21 -7.51 11.32
C LEU A 155 -12.41 -7.55 12.63
N ARG A 156 -12.92 -8.23 13.69
CA ARG A 156 -12.17 -8.42 14.94
C ARG A 156 -10.92 -9.27 14.71
N ARG A 157 -11.00 -10.38 13.96
CA ARG A 157 -9.84 -11.23 13.63
C ARG A 157 -8.80 -10.46 12.81
N ILE A 158 -9.22 -9.73 11.78
CA ILE A 158 -8.36 -8.85 10.99
C ILE A 158 -7.65 -7.83 11.89
N ALA A 159 -8.39 -7.17 12.78
CA ALA A 159 -7.85 -6.16 13.68
C ALA A 159 -6.82 -6.75 14.68
N GLN A 160 -7.06 -7.96 15.18
CA GLN A 160 -6.14 -8.65 16.10
C GLN A 160 -4.87 -9.14 15.41
N ALA A 161 -4.98 -9.58 14.15
CA ALA A 161 -3.86 -10.08 13.36
C ALA A 161 -3.00 -8.94 12.76
N SER A 162 -3.59 -7.76 12.54
CA SER A 162 -2.88 -6.63 11.94
C SER A 162 -1.96 -5.92 12.92
N ARG A 163 -0.86 -5.37 12.38
CA ARG A 163 0.02 -4.40 13.06
C ARG A 163 0.28 -3.22 12.11
N GLY A 164 0.66 -2.08 12.66
CA GLY A 164 0.86 -0.86 11.89
C GLY A 164 -0.48 -0.18 11.57
N PHE A 165 -1.24 -0.72 10.63
CA PHE A 165 -2.58 -0.24 10.28
C PHE A 165 -3.47 -1.37 9.72
N VAL A 166 -4.77 -1.12 9.65
CA VAL A 166 -5.72 -1.97 8.92
C VAL A 166 -6.04 -1.31 7.59
N TYR A 167 -6.01 -2.08 6.51
CA TYR A 167 -6.32 -1.59 5.17
C TYR A 167 -7.80 -1.81 4.85
N ALA A 168 -8.58 -0.73 4.79
CA ALA A 168 -9.98 -0.77 4.39
C ALA A 168 -10.09 -0.59 2.88
N VAL A 169 -10.50 -1.66 2.17
CA VAL A 169 -10.77 -1.60 0.74
C VAL A 169 -12.23 -1.28 0.49
N SER A 170 -12.51 -0.45 -0.51
CA SER A 170 -13.84 -0.29 -1.07
C SER A 170 -13.94 -1.09 -2.37
N ARG A 171 -15.07 -1.76 -2.60
CA ARG A 171 -15.30 -2.43 -3.89
C ARG A 171 -15.40 -1.37 -4.99
N THR A 172 -14.35 -1.21 -5.78
CA THR A 172 -14.40 -0.49 -7.05
C THR A 172 -14.74 -1.48 -8.15
N GLY A 173 -15.86 -1.30 -8.84
CA GLY A 173 -16.12 -2.21 -9.96
C GLY A 173 -17.29 -1.84 -10.87
N VAL A 174 -18.05 -0.77 -10.60
CA VAL A 174 -19.13 -0.36 -11.55
C VAL A 174 -19.29 1.16 -11.55
N THR A 175 -19.30 1.68 -12.76
CA THR A 175 -19.57 3.07 -13.13
C THR A 175 -20.80 3.67 -12.44
N GLY A 176 -20.65 4.88 -11.89
CA GLY A 176 -21.75 5.69 -11.33
C GLY A 176 -21.79 5.83 -9.81
N ALA A 177 -20.78 5.33 -9.08
CA ALA A 177 -20.88 5.10 -7.64
C ALA A 177 -19.88 5.86 -6.76
N ARG A 178 -19.25 6.96 -7.20
CA ARG A 178 -18.19 7.65 -6.40
C ARG A 178 -18.68 8.09 -5.02
N GLN A 179 -19.85 8.73 -4.91
CA GLN A 179 -20.42 9.12 -3.61
C GLN A 179 -20.82 7.93 -2.74
N LYS A 180 -21.30 6.84 -3.36
CA LYS A 180 -21.63 5.59 -2.67
C LYS A 180 -20.37 4.90 -2.13
N LEU A 181 -19.24 4.97 -2.86
CA LEU A 181 -17.96 4.38 -2.46
C LEU A 181 -17.37 5.05 -1.22
N ALA A 182 -17.42 6.39 -1.15
CA ALA A 182 -16.99 7.13 0.04
C ALA A 182 -17.84 6.77 1.27
N GLY A 183 -19.16 6.68 1.10
CA GLY A 183 -20.08 6.26 2.17
C GLY A 183 -19.85 4.83 2.67
N ASP A 184 -19.61 3.88 1.78
CA ASP A 184 -19.30 2.49 2.14
C ASP A 184 -17.95 2.38 2.86
N ALA A 185 -16.94 3.15 2.43
CA ALA A 185 -15.64 3.21 3.08
C ALA A 185 -15.74 3.83 4.48
N GLU A 186 -16.46 4.95 4.63
CA GLU A 186 -16.69 5.59 5.92
C GLU A 186 -17.41 4.64 6.90
N GLN A 187 -18.44 3.93 6.43
CA GLN A 187 -19.16 2.96 7.25
C GLN A 187 -18.23 1.82 7.69
N LEU A 188 -17.37 1.31 6.81
CA LEU A 188 -16.38 0.29 7.15
C LEU A 188 -15.39 0.81 8.19
N VAL A 189 -14.87 2.03 8.03
CA VAL A 189 -13.98 2.66 9.03
C VAL A 189 -14.67 2.78 10.38
N ARG A 190 -15.93 3.23 10.43
CA ARG A 190 -16.71 3.29 11.68
C ARG A 190 -16.87 1.92 12.34
N ARG A 191 -17.05 0.84 11.55
CA ARG A 191 -17.12 -0.54 12.09
C ARG A 191 -15.76 -0.98 12.64
N LEU A 192 -14.66 -0.71 11.92
CA LEU A 192 -13.30 -1.00 12.38
C LEU A 192 -12.96 -0.27 13.68
N ARG A 193 -13.33 1.01 13.83
CA ARG A 193 -13.11 1.79 15.03
C ARG A 193 -13.76 1.21 16.31
N ARG A 194 -14.77 0.34 16.17
CA ARG A 194 -15.40 -0.37 17.30
C ARG A 194 -14.56 -1.55 17.79
N VAL A 195 -13.64 -2.06 16.97
CA VAL A 195 -12.89 -3.30 17.24
C VAL A 195 -11.38 -3.10 17.30
N THR A 196 -10.86 -1.93 16.89
CA THR A 196 -9.43 -1.65 16.94
C THR A 196 -9.11 -0.18 17.20
N LYS A 197 -7.93 0.06 17.82
CA LYS A 197 -7.30 1.37 17.93
C LYS A 197 -6.20 1.57 16.86
N LEU A 198 -5.92 0.57 16.05
CA LEU A 198 -4.97 0.71 14.95
C LEU A 198 -5.45 1.80 13.98
N PRO A 199 -4.52 2.54 13.36
CA PRO A 199 -4.86 3.41 12.26
C PRO A 199 -5.57 2.64 11.13
N VAL A 200 -6.47 3.31 10.41
CA VAL A 200 -7.17 2.73 9.26
C VAL A 200 -6.79 3.52 8.01
N ALA A 201 -6.17 2.83 7.06
CA ALA A 201 -5.88 3.36 5.73
C ALA A 201 -7.00 2.95 4.77
N VAL A 202 -7.41 3.86 3.89
CA VAL A 202 -8.53 3.63 2.95
C VAL A 202 -8.05 3.75 1.51
N GLY A 203 -8.35 2.73 0.68
CA GLY A 203 -8.09 2.71 -0.74
C GLY A 203 -9.37 2.49 -1.55
N PHE A 204 -9.75 3.48 -2.39
CA PHE A 204 -10.93 3.37 -3.26
C PHE A 204 -10.83 4.19 -4.56
N GLY A 205 -9.62 4.29 -5.14
CA GLY A 205 -9.43 4.99 -6.41
C GLY A 205 -9.32 6.51 -6.27
N ILE A 206 -8.69 6.97 -5.19
CA ILE A 206 -8.34 8.37 -4.96
C ILE A 206 -7.42 8.85 -6.07
N SER A 207 -7.76 9.97 -6.70
CA SER A 207 -7.05 10.50 -7.87
C SER A 207 -6.82 12.02 -7.85
N ASN A 208 -7.29 12.72 -6.83
CA ASN A 208 -7.11 14.16 -6.68
C ASN A 208 -7.09 14.59 -5.20
N ALA A 209 -6.69 15.86 -4.96
CA ALA A 209 -6.53 16.43 -3.63
C ALA A 209 -7.85 16.54 -2.84
N GLU A 210 -8.96 16.77 -3.51
CA GLU A 210 -10.28 16.88 -2.87
C GLU A 210 -10.69 15.53 -2.25
N GLN A 211 -10.54 14.44 -3.02
CA GLN A 211 -10.81 13.08 -2.54
C GLN A 211 -9.83 12.68 -1.42
N PHE A 212 -8.56 13.09 -1.54
CA PHE A 212 -7.56 12.86 -0.49
C PHE A 212 -7.97 13.56 0.81
N ALA A 213 -8.36 14.83 0.75
CA ALA A 213 -8.83 15.58 1.89
C ALA A 213 -10.12 14.99 2.49
N GLU A 214 -11.07 14.56 1.66
CA GLU A 214 -12.32 13.91 2.08
C GLU A 214 -12.04 12.67 2.94
N VAL A 215 -11.07 11.82 2.54
CA VAL A 215 -10.66 10.65 3.33
C VAL A 215 -10.18 11.07 4.73
N GLY A 216 -9.46 12.17 4.84
CA GLY A 216 -8.97 12.72 6.11
C GLY A 216 -10.06 13.03 7.12
N THR A 217 -11.30 13.21 6.68
CA THR A 217 -12.43 13.48 7.58
C THR A 217 -12.85 12.25 8.38
N PHE A 218 -12.62 11.04 7.88
CA PHE A 218 -13.09 9.80 8.52
C PHE A 218 -12.02 8.71 8.72
N ALA A 219 -10.91 8.73 7.95
CA ALA A 219 -9.83 7.75 8.06
C ALA A 219 -8.49 8.39 8.46
N ASP A 220 -7.48 7.59 8.81
CA ASP A 220 -6.16 8.09 9.22
C ASP A 220 -5.21 8.24 8.04
N ALA A 221 -5.40 7.43 7.00
CA ALA A 221 -4.57 7.48 5.80
C ALA A 221 -5.40 7.20 4.53
N ALA A 222 -4.92 7.74 3.43
CA ALA A 222 -5.44 7.50 2.09
C ALA A 222 -4.41 6.76 1.23
N VAL A 223 -4.83 5.68 0.58
CA VAL A 223 -3.97 4.90 -0.32
C VAL A 223 -4.26 5.26 -1.76
N VAL A 224 -3.20 5.66 -2.47
CA VAL A 224 -3.25 6.06 -3.88
C VAL A 224 -2.39 5.11 -4.69
N GLY A 225 -3.03 4.27 -5.47
CA GLY A 225 -2.38 3.25 -6.31
C GLY A 225 -2.57 3.52 -7.80
N SER A 226 -3.75 3.18 -8.33
CA SER A 226 -4.00 3.24 -9.78
C SER A 226 -3.67 4.60 -10.41
N ALA A 227 -3.93 5.71 -9.73
CA ALA A 227 -3.62 7.05 -10.22
C ALA A 227 -2.10 7.28 -10.34
N ILE A 228 -1.30 6.76 -9.41
CA ILE A 228 0.17 6.79 -9.48
C ILE A 228 0.64 5.95 -10.67
N VAL A 229 0.15 4.71 -10.79
CA VAL A 229 0.53 3.80 -11.89
C VAL A 229 0.13 4.37 -13.26
N GLU A 230 -1.04 5.00 -13.38
CA GLU A 230 -1.45 5.73 -14.59
C GLU A 230 -0.53 6.93 -14.88
N THR A 231 -0.10 7.66 -13.85
CA THR A 231 0.84 8.77 -14.01
C THR A 231 2.17 8.28 -14.56
N ILE A 232 2.69 7.16 -14.06
CA ILE A 232 3.88 6.49 -14.58
C ILE A 232 3.67 6.07 -16.06
N GLU A 233 2.54 5.42 -16.36
CA GLU A 233 2.23 4.94 -17.72
C GLU A 233 2.17 6.08 -18.75
N ARG A 234 1.64 7.26 -18.37
CA ARG A 234 1.41 8.40 -19.27
C ARG A 234 2.63 9.32 -19.43
N ASN A 235 3.64 9.23 -18.57
CA ASN A 235 4.78 10.17 -18.54
C ASN A 235 6.12 9.48 -18.76
N ARG A 236 6.21 8.66 -19.82
CA ARG A 236 7.43 7.91 -20.14
C ARG A 236 8.62 8.85 -20.35
N GLY A 237 9.75 8.53 -19.68
CA GLY A 237 10.97 9.34 -19.63
C GLY A 237 10.97 10.46 -18.58
N ARG A 238 9.83 10.69 -17.88
CA ARG A 238 9.69 11.69 -16.80
C ARG A 238 8.89 11.13 -15.62
N GLU A 239 8.87 9.82 -15.44
CA GLU A 239 7.99 9.12 -14.50
C GLU A 239 8.18 9.64 -13.07
N ALA A 240 9.42 9.76 -12.62
CA ALA A 240 9.75 10.21 -11.25
C ALA A 240 9.30 11.65 -11.00
N GLU A 241 9.57 12.56 -11.93
CA GLU A 241 9.15 13.96 -11.85
C GLU A 241 7.62 14.08 -11.83
N ALA A 242 6.94 13.39 -12.73
CA ALA A 242 5.48 13.41 -12.82
C ALA A 242 4.79 12.85 -11.57
N VAL A 243 5.35 11.78 -10.96
CA VAL A 243 4.84 11.23 -9.70
C VAL A 243 5.10 12.20 -8.54
N GLY A 244 6.28 12.81 -8.47
CA GLY A 244 6.56 13.84 -7.47
C GLY A 244 5.58 15.02 -7.54
N GLU A 245 5.34 15.55 -8.74
CA GLU A 245 4.34 16.62 -8.97
C GLU A 245 2.93 16.19 -8.56
N PHE A 246 2.55 14.96 -8.88
CA PHE A 246 1.23 14.44 -8.54
C PHE A 246 1.07 14.30 -7.02
N VAL A 247 2.05 13.72 -6.34
CA VAL A 247 2.06 13.57 -4.87
C VAL A 247 2.05 14.93 -4.18
N ALA A 248 2.87 15.89 -4.62
CA ALA A 248 2.88 17.25 -4.07
C ALA A 248 1.50 17.93 -4.17
N LYS A 249 0.79 17.75 -5.29
CA LYS A 249 -0.58 18.28 -5.46
C LYS A 249 -1.58 17.65 -4.48
N LEU A 250 -1.45 16.36 -4.18
CA LEU A 250 -2.30 15.70 -3.18
C LEU A 250 -2.07 16.25 -1.77
N THR A 251 -0.81 16.49 -1.42
CA THR A 251 -0.41 16.86 -0.05
C THR A 251 -0.53 18.36 0.23
N ALA A 252 -0.52 19.21 -0.79
CA ALA A 252 -0.61 20.67 -0.64
C ALA A 252 -1.87 21.14 0.09
N THR A 253 -2.98 20.42 -0.02
CA THR A 253 -4.27 20.78 0.59
C THR A 253 -4.36 20.37 2.08
N SER A 254 -3.47 19.50 2.57
CA SER A 254 -3.49 19.01 3.96
C SER A 254 -2.64 19.86 4.92
N CYS A 255 -2.02 20.94 4.44
CA CYS A 255 -1.16 21.83 5.25
C CYS A 255 -1.90 23.07 5.78
N GLN A 256 -3.20 22.97 6.12
CA GLN A 256 -3.82 23.99 6.95
C GLN A 256 -3.67 23.59 8.42
N PRO A 257 -2.93 24.38 9.24
CA PRO A 257 -2.90 24.15 10.66
C PRO A 257 -4.31 24.32 11.19
N SER A 258 -4.75 23.36 12.01
CA SER A 258 -5.97 23.50 12.81
C SER A 258 -5.83 24.75 13.65
N VAL A 259 -6.63 25.77 13.35
CA VAL A 259 -6.80 26.99 14.16
C VAL A 259 -7.59 26.62 15.41
#